data_9a30e6c39496d5c6b3ff00e10bce4036
#
_entry.id   9a30e6c39496d5c6b3ff00e10bce4036
#
_cell.length_a   1.000
_cell.length_b   1.000
_cell.length_c   1.000
_cell.angle_alpha   90.00
_cell.angle_beta   90.00
_cell.angle_gamma   90.00
#
_symmetry.space_group_name_H-M   'P 1'
#
loop_
_entity.id
_entity.type
_entity.pdbx_description
1 polymer ?
#
loop_
_entity_poly.entity_id
_entity_poly.type
_entity_poly.pdbx_seq_one_letter_code
_entity_poly.pdbx_strand_id
1 'polypeptide(L)'
;MGLQDDRMSGNIQDIARLITRLLLKGDMPQYTLPAAEADYTEADRLFKKVIGFADKGDINGAENELLMNMEDDDPDYLELALTFYLYLNDMDVDYLDDHDYSREEILDGLKSLAEDWGVAGIRKKNNCQMIIDNCLEALLPLENNKKRNEKENEEENH
;
A
#
# COMPACT_ATOMS: atom_id res chain seq x y z
N MET A 1 -10.94 -15.80 -11.48
CA MET A 1 -10.94 -14.58 -11.47
C MET A 1 -12.04 -14.16 -10.68
N GLY A 2 -12.87 -13.58 -10.91
CA GLY A 2 -14.07 -13.22 -10.27
C GLY A 2 -13.93 -12.75 -8.86
N LEU A 3 -14.57 -13.44 -7.97
CA LEU A 3 -14.75 -12.96 -6.61
C LEU A 3 -13.44 -12.81 -5.85
N GLN A 4 -12.52 -13.72 -6.09
CA GLN A 4 -11.26 -13.66 -5.36
C GLN A 4 -10.45 -12.44 -5.74
N ASP A 5 -10.42 -12.13 -7.03
CA ASP A 5 -9.70 -10.95 -7.49
C ASP A 5 -10.37 -9.69 -6.98
N ASP A 6 -11.69 -9.65 -7.01
CA ASP A 6 -12.42 -8.46 -6.53
C ASP A 6 -12.17 -8.24 -5.05
N ARG A 7 -12.13 -9.31 -4.27
CA ARG A 7 -11.89 -9.19 -2.84
C ARG A 7 -10.49 -8.65 -2.58
N MET A 8 -9.51 -9.18 -3.29
CA MET A 8 -8.14 -8.71 -3.09
C MET A 8 -8.00 -7.26 -3.51
N SER A 9 -8.63 -6.87 -4.60
CA SER A 9 -8.60 -5.49 -5.04
C SER A 9 -9.18 -4.56 -3.97
N GLY A 10 -10.27 -4.97 -3.35
CA GLY A 10 -10.87 -4.20 -2.27
C GLY A 10 -9.96 -4.12 -1.06
N ASN A 11 -9.29 -5.21 -0.71
CA ASN A 11 -8.36 -5.21 0.39
C ASN A 11 -7.20 -4.26 0.14
N ILE A 12 -6.73 -4.24 -1.08
CA ILE A 12 -5.64 -3.33 -1.44
C ILE A 12 -6.08 -1.89 -1.23
N GLN A 13 -7.29 -1.55 -1.67
CA GLN A 13 -7.81 -0.20 -1.47
C GLN A 13 -7.95 0.14 0.01
N ASP A 14 -8.41 -0.82 0.80
CA ASP A 14 -8.59 -0.59 2.23
C ASP A 14 -7.25 -0.34 2.92
N ILE A 15 -6.23 -1.09 2.56
CA ILE A 15 -4.92 -0.90 3.17
C ILE A 15 -4.34 0.44 2.78
N ALA A 16 -4.46 0.80 1.50
CA ALA A 16 -3.94 2.09 1.06
C ALA A 16 -4.66 3.23 1.78
N ARG A 17 -5.96 3.09 1.97
CA ARG A 17 -6.72 4.11 2.69
C ARG A 17 -6.28 4.19 4.15
N LEU A 18 -6.06 3.04 4.77
CA LEU A 18 -5.62 3.02 6.16
C LEU A 18 -4.29 3.74 6.32
N ILE A 19 -3.34 3.43 5.46
CA ILE A 19 -2.04 4.08 5.53
C ILE A 19 -2.19 5.58 5.32
N THR A 20 -3.01 5.97 4.36
CA THR A 20 -3.21 7.39 4.08
C THR A 20 -3.79 8.10 5.29
N ARG A 21 -4.78 7.50 5.93
CA ARG A 21 -5.40 8.13 7.08
C ARG A 21 -4.45 8.25 8.26
N LEU A 22 -3.60 7.27 8.44
CA LEU A 22 -2.69 7.26 9.58
C LEU A 22 -1.48 8.17 9.37
N LEU A 23 -0.99 8.28 8.17
CA LEU A 23 0.27 8.97 7.93
C LEU A 23 0.13 10.24 7.12
N LEU A 24 -0.87 10.34 6.27
CA LEU A 24 -1.02 11.49 5.37
C LEU A 24 -2.22 12.36 5.70
N LYS A 25 -3.03 11.93 6.65
CA LYS A 25 -4.19 12.71 7.10
C LYS A 25 -5.21 12.96 5.99
N GLY A 26 -5.25 12.09 5.00
CA GLY A 26 -6.25 12.14 3.95
C GLY A 26 -7.11 10.92 4.01
N ASP A 27 -7.95 10.74 2.99
CA ASP A 27 -8.79 9.56 2.91
C ASP A 27 -8.20 8.54 1.96
N MET A 28 -7.85 8.97 0.75
CA MET A 28 -7.22 8.11 -0.24
C MET A 28 -5.99 8.80 -0.78
N PRO A 29 -4.97 8.03 -1.12
CA PRO A 29 -3.79 8.66 -1.69
C PRO A 29 -4.10 9.25 -3.06
N GLN A 30 -3.53 10.40 -3.31
CA GLN A 30 -3.79 11.08 -4.57
C GLN A 30 -2.60 11.96 -4.90
N TYR A 31 -1.75 11.47 -5.77
CA TYR A 31 -0.56 12.20 -6.17
C TYR A 31 -0.84 12.88 -7.50
N THR A 32 -0.66 14.19 -7.53
CA THR A 32 -0.97 14.99 -8.70
C THR A 32 0.29 15.68 -9.20
N LEU A 33 0.50 15.61 -10.51
CA LEU A 33 1.64 16.28 -11.11
C LEU A 33 1.32 17.75 -11.37
N PRO A 34 2.31 18.63 -11.23
CA PRO A 34 2.12 20.02 -11.66
C PRO A 34 1.82 20.09 -13.15
N ALA A 35 1.21 21.21 -13.55
CA ALA A 35 0.84 21.39 -14.95
C ALA A 35 2.07 21.50 -15.85
N ALA A 36 3.14 22.10 -15.36
CA ALA A 36 4.34 22.32 -16.16
C ALA A 36 5.49 21.47 -15.64
N GLU A 37 6.19 20.80 -16.56
CA GLU A 37 7.33 19.98 -16.17
C GLU A 37 8.43 20.78 -15.50
N ALA A 38 8.53 22.06 -15.80
CA ALA A 38 9.54 22.90 -15.19
C ALA A 38 9.36 22.98 -13.67
N ASP A 39 8.14 22.73 -13.20
CA ASP A 39 7.83 22.78 -11.78
C ASP A 39 7.96 21.43 -11.09
N TYR A 40 8.37 20.39 -11.79
CA TYR A 40 8.48 19.06 -11.23
C TYR A 40 9.56 19.00 -10.16
N THR A 41 9.23 18.39 -9.04
CA THR A 41 10.22 17.96 -8.06
C THR A 41 10.79 16.62 -8.48
N GLU A 42 11.74 16.14 -7.71
CA GLU A 42 12.29 14.81 -7.98
C GLU A 42 11.23 13.74 -7.79
N ALA A 43 10.36 13.93 -6.80
CA ALA A 43 9.26 12.99 -6.61
C ALA A 43 8.34 12.98 -7.82
N ASP A 44 8.06 14.17 -8.36
CA ASP A 44 7.22 14.25 -9.54
C ASP A 44 7.83 13.50 -10.73
N ARG A 45 9.12 13.66 -10.91
CA ARG A 45 9.80 12.97 -11.99
C ARG A 45 9.78 11.47 -11.79
N LEU A 46 9.96 11.03 -10.55
CA LEU A 46 9.89 9.62 -10.26
C LEU A 46 8.51 9.07 -10.54
N PHE A 47 7.48 9.77 -10.11
CA PHE A 47 6.11 9.33 -10.34
C PHE A 47 5.84 9.17 -11.84
N LYS A 48 6.20 10.17 -12.62
CA LYS A 48 5.98 10.10 -14.06
C LYS A 48 6.73 8.93 -14.67
N LYS A 49 7.94 8.69 -14.19
CA LYS A 49 8.78 7.63 -14.73
C LYS A 49 8.17 6.26 -14.43
N VAL A 50 7.76 6.02 -13.20
CA VAL A 50 7.23 4.71 -12.85
C VAL A 50 5.89 4.45 -13.52
N ILE A 51 5.04 5.47 -13.64
CA ILE A 51 3.78 5.30 -14.36
C ILE A 51 4.07 4.97 -15.82
N GLY A 52 5.07 5.64 -16.40
CA GLY A 52 5.45 5.35 -17.77
C GLY A 52 5.92 3.92 -17.97
N PHE A 53 6.72 3.41 -17.03
CA PHE A 53 7.16 2.02 -17.10
C PHE A 53 5.96 1.08 -17.04
N ALA A 54 5.06 1.34 -16.11
CA ALA A 54 3.89 0.47 -15.93
C ALA A 54 3.01 0.49 -17.19
N ASP A 55 2.84 1.66 -17.78
CA ASP A 55 2.00 1.77 -18.97
C ASP A 55 2.58 1.00 -20.15
N LYS A 56 3.88 0.85 -20.18
CA LYS A 56 4.54 0.09 -21.24
C LYS A 56 4.60 -1.40 -20.94
N GLY A 57 4.08 -1.81 -19.82
CA GLY A 57 4.07 -3.21 -19.45
C GLY A 57 5.22 -3.65 -18.59
N ASP A 58 6.15 -2.75 -18.28
CA ASP A 58 7.28 -3.09 -17.42
C ASP A 58 6.94 -2.76 -15.99
N ILE A 59 6.00 -3.52 -15.43
CA ILE A 59 5.50 -3.24 -14.10
C ILE A 59 6.55 -3.54 -13.04
N ASN A 60 7.26 -4.64 -13.21
CA ASN A 60 8.34 -4.98 -12.28
C ASN A 60 9.44 -3.94 -12.30
N GLY A 61 9.76 -3.44 -13.49
CA GLY A 61 10.75 -2.37 -13.61
C GLY A 61 10.28 -1.10 -12.93
N ALA A 62 8.99 -0.80 -13.08
CA ALA A 62 8.42 0.38 -12.45
C ALA A 62 8.56 0.29 -10.93
N GLU A 63 8.21 -0.85 -10.38
CA GLU A 63 8.29 -1.03 -8.93
C GLU A 63 9.72 -0.96 -8.44
N ASN A 64 10.64 -1.59 -9.17
CA ASN A 64 12.05 -1.51 -8.80
C ASN A 64 12.55 -0.07 -8.80
N GLU A 65 12.18 0.68 -9.82
CA GLU A 65 12.59 2.06 -9.91
C GLU A 65 12.04 2.86 -8.75
N LEU A 66 10.79 2.62 -8.41
CA LEU A 66 10.17 3.29 -7.29
C LEU A 66 10.92 3.01 -5.99
N LEU A 67 11.15 1.73 -5.71
CA LEU A 67 11.73 1.35 -4.44
C LEU A 67 13.18 1.82 -4.30
N MET A 68 13.89 1.88 -5.41
CA MET A 68 15.28 2.31 -5.37
C MET A 68 15.43 3.82 -5.13
N ASN A 69 14.39 4.57 -5.39
CA ASN A 69 14.46 6.03 -5.30
C ASN A 69 13.54 6.61 -4.24
N MET A 70 12.95 5.76 -3.40
CA MET A 70 12.10 6.24 -2.32
C MET A 70 12.92 6.99 -1.28
N GLU A 71 12.31 8.01 -0.71
CA GLU A 71 12.91 8.72 0.42
C GLU A 71 12.03 8.50 1.64
N ASP A 72 12.64 8.04 2.70
CA ASP A 72 11.88 7.58 3.87
C ASP A 72 11.24 8.69 4.67
N ASP A 73 11.81 9.89 4.59
CA ASP A 73 11.34 10.99 5.43
C ASP A 73 10.35 11.92 4.75
N ASP A 74 10.07 11.69 3.49
CA ASP A 74 9.28 12.62 2.71
C ASP A 74 7.90 12.03 2.43
N PRO A 75 6.85 12.63 3.02
CA PRO A 75 5.51 12.11 2.80
C PRO A 75 5.08 12.12 1.33
N ASP A 76 5.65 12.99 0.53
CA ASP A 76 5.33 13.00 -0.90
C ASP A 76 5.67 11.68 -1.55
N TYR A 77 6.79 11.06 -1.14
CA TYR A 77 7.17 9.77 -1.69
C TYR A 77 6.22 8.67 -1.23
N LEU A 78 5.73 8.78 0.00
CA LEU A 78 4.76 7.81 0.47
C LEU A 78 3.47 7.91 -0.34
N GLU A 79 2.98 9.11 -0.54
CA GLU A 79 1.75 9.29 -1.30
C GLU A 79 1.94 8.85 -2.74
N LEU A 80 3.09 9.15 -3.29
CA LEU A 80 3.43 8.71 -4.64
C LEU A 80 3.37 7.19 -4.75
N ALA A 81 3.98 6.50 -3.80
CA ALA A 81 4.02 5.05 -3.83
C ALA A 81 2.64 4.45 -3.67
N LEU A 82 1.85 4.99 -2.75
CA LEU A 82 0.49 4.50 -2.56
C LEU A 82 -0.35 4.70 -3.81
N THR A 83 -0.21 5.87 -4.43
CA THR A 83 -0.94 6.16 -5.66
C THR A 83 -0.52 5.21 -6.77
N PHE A 84 0.79 4.92 -6.85
CA PHE A 84 1.29 3.98 -7.84
C PHE A 84 0.67 2.59 -7.67
N TYR A 85 0.64 2.09 -6.45
CA TYR A 85 0.07 0.77 -6.22
C TYR A 85 -1.42 0.74 -6.51
N LEU A 86 -2.14 1.82 -6.22
CA LEU A 86 -3.55 1.87 -6.58
C LEU A 86 -3.74 1.94 -8.08
N TYR A 87 -2.83 2.62 -8.76
CA TYR A 87 -2.86 2.66 -10.23
C TYR A 87 -2.74 1.26 -10.80
N LEU A 88 -1.83 0.46 -10.25
CA LEU A 88 -1.70 -0.92 -10.67
C LEU A 88 -2.95 -1.72 -10.31
N ASN A 89 -3.54 -1.44 -9.18
CA ASN A 89 -4.73 -2.17 -8.76
C ASN A 89 -5.92 -1.93 -9.67
N ASP A 90 -5.94 -0.81 -10.36
CA ASP A 90 -7.01 -0.51 -11.31
C ASP A 90 -6.83 -1.21 -12.65
N MET A 91 -5.67 -1.81 -12.87
CA MET A 91 -5.44 -2.51 -14.12
C MET A 91 -6.15 -3.85 -14.13
N ASP A 92 -6.50 -4.31 -15.33
CA ASP A 92 -7.11 -5.61 -15.50
C ASP A 92 -6.20 -6.72 -14.98
N VAL A 93 -6.80 -7.72 -14.37
CA VAL A 93 -6.01 -8.86 -13.89
C VAL A 93 -5.29 -9.54 -15.06
N ASP A 94 -5.91 -9.57 -16.22
CA ASP A 94 -5.27 -10.18 -17.40
C ASP A 94 -4.05 -9.37 -17.81
N TYR A 95 -4.15 -8.05 -17.75
CA TYR A 95 -3.01 -7.21 -18.12
C TYR A 95 -1.85 -7.44 -17.15
N LEU A 96 -2.15 -7.50 -15.86
CA LEU A 96 -1.12 -7.74 -14.87
C LEU A 96 -0.47 -9.10 -15.10
N ASP A 97 -1.30 -10.13 -15.29
CA ASP A 97 -0.79 -11.47 -15.49
C ASP A 97 0.09 -11.55 -16.73
N ASP A 98 -0.29 -10.87 -17.81
CA ASP A 98 0.48 -10.86 -19.03
C ASP A 98 1.84 -10.22 -18.84
N HIS A 99 2.01 -9.41 -17.81
CA HIS A 99 3.24 -8.69 -17.57
C HIS A 99 3.93 -9.16 -16.31
N ASP A 100 3.68 -10.40 -15.92
CA ASP A 100 4.36 -11.07 -14.82
C ASP A 100 4.17 -10.34 -13.49
N TYR A 101 2.97 -9.86 -13.26
CA TYR A 101 2.66 -9.16 -12.02
C TYR A 101 1.30 -9.62 -11.52
N SER A 102 1.05 -9.46 -10.23
CA SER A 102 -0.20 -9.93 -9.66
C SER A 102 -0.66 -8.97 -8.55
N ARG A 103 -1.94 -9.09 -8.20
CA ARG A 103 -2.45 -8.29 -7.09
C ARG A 103 -1.81 -8.68 -5.77
N GLU A 104 -1.37 -9.92 -5.64
CA GLU A 104 -0.64 -10.31 -4.45
C GLU A 104 0.63 -9.51 -4.28
N GLU A 105 1.30 -9.24 -5.38
CA GLU A 105 2.51 -8.43 -5.32
C GLU A 105 2.20 -7.00 -4.94
N ILE A 106 1.07 -6.47 -5.39
CA ILE A 106 0.65 -5.14 -4.95
C ILE A 106 0.44 -5.15 -3.43
N LEU A 107 -0.25 -6.16 -2.95
CA LEU A 107 -0.51 -6.27 -1.52
C LEU A 107 0.79 -6.36 -0.73
N ASP A 108 1.73 -7.17 -1.21
CA ASP A 108 3.03 -7.29 -0.56
C ASP A 108 3.76 -5.96 -0.54
N GLY A 109 3.71 -5.22 -1.63
CA GLY A 109 4.34 -3.92 -1.70
C GLY A 109 3.76 -2.94 -0.70
N LEU A 110 2.44 -2.95 -0.57
CA LEU A 110 1.79 -2.08 0.40
C LEU A 110 2.15 -2.46 1.83
N LYS A 111 2.24 -3.75 2.11
CA LYS A 111 2.64 -4.20 3.44
C LYS A 111 4.06 -3.76 3.77
N SER A 112 4.97 -3.91 2.81
CA SER A 112 6.33 -3.46 3.02
C SER A 112 6.39 -1.96 3.25
N LEU A 113 5.60 -1.23 2.50
CA LEU A 113 5.56 0.22 2.64
C LEU A 113 5.07 0.62 4.02
N ALA A 114 4.00 -0.02 4.48
CA ALA A 114 3.47 0.26 5.81
C ALA A 114 4.51 -0.04 6.88
N GLU A 115 5.21 -1.14 6.71
CA GLU A 115 6.24 -1.53 7.66
C GLU A 115 7.38 -0.51 7.69
N ASP A 116 7.83 -0.10 6.51
CA ASP A 116 8.93 0.85 6.42
C ASP A 116 8.57 2.19 7.04
N TRP A 117 7.33 2.59 6.92
CA TRP A 117 6.88 3.89 7.42
C TRP A 117 6.32 3.81 8.83
N GLY A 118 6.37 2.63 9.45
CA GLY A 118 5.98 2.47 10.83
C GLY A 118 4.54 2.83 11.10
N VAL A 119 3.64 2.27 10.31
CA VAL A 119 2.22 2.52 10.53
C VAL A 119 1.86 2.15 11.96
N ALA A 120 1.04 2.99 12.58
CA ALA A 120 0.71 2.84 13.99
C ALA A 120 0.26 1.41 14.29
N GLY A 121 0.83 0.84 15.34
CA GLY A 121 0.49 -0.50 15.77
C GLY A 121 1.16 -1.59 14.99
N ILE A 122 1.87 -1.25 13.94
CA ILE A 122 2.55 -2.22 13.12
C ILE A 122 4.03 -2.13 13.40
N ARG A 123 4.60 -3.26 13.78
CA ARG A 123 6.02 -3.31 14.09
C ARG A 123 6.71 -4.18 13.09
N LYS A 124 7.92 -3.83 12.78
CA LYS A 124 8.67 -4.59 11.80
C LYS A 124 9.02 -5.95 12.28
N LYS A 125 9.19 -6.11 13.53
CA LYS A 125 9.58 -7.41 14.04
C LYS A 125 8.43 -8.36 13.97
N ASN A 126 8.76 -9.58 13.95
CA ASN A 126 7.78 -10.64 14.02
C ASN A 126 6.87 -10.57 12.84
N ASN A 127 5.72 -10.88 13.00
CA ASN A 127 4.73 -11.11 11.99
C ASN A 127 4.13 -9.82 11.50
N CYS A 128 4.88 -9.09 10.71
CA CYS A 128 4.35 -7.86 10.13
C CYS A 128 3.09 -8.13 9.36
N GLN A 129 3.05 -9.27 8.68
CA GLN A 129 1.86 -9.62 7.93
C GLN A 129 0.67 -9.80 8.86
N MET A 130 0.90 -10.42 10.00
CA MET A 130 -0.17 -10.61 10.96
C MET A 130 -0.67 -9.28 11.48
N ILE A 131 0.23 -8.34 11.69
CA ILE A 131 -0.15 -7.02 12.19
C ILE A 131 -0.97 -6.28 11.14
N ILE A 132 -0.59 -6.40 9.89
CA ILE A 132 -1.38 -5.78 8.81
C ILE A 132 -2.78 -6.40 8.79
N ASP A 133 -2.85 -7.70 8.94
CA ASP A 133 -4.16 -8.37 8.97
C ASP A 133 -4.99 -7.87 10.14
N ASN A 134 -4.35 -7.63 11.28
CA ASN A 134 -5.06 -7.08 12.42
C ASN A 134 -5.58 -5.68 12.14
N CYS A 135 -4.81 -4.89 11.42
CA CYS A 135 -5.26 -3.56 11.05
C CYS A 135 -6.48 -3.63 10.15
N LEU A 136 -6.49 -4.61 9.24
CA LEU A 136 -7.66 -4.82 8.41
C LEU A 136 -8.86 -5.22 9.24
N GLU A 137 -8.62 -6.07 10.24
CA GLU A 137 -9.69 -6.47 11.13
C GLU A 137 -10.24 -5.29 11.92
N ALA A 138 -9.40 -4.31 12.20
CA ALA A 138 -9.85 -3.13 12.90
C ALA A 138 -10.86 -2.34 12.09
N LEU A 139 -10.84 -2.51 10.77
CA LEU A 139 -11.84 -1.89 9.91
C LEU A 139 -13.13 -2.67 9.87
N LEU A 140 -13.12 -3.85 10.47
CA LEU A 140 -14.29 -4.71 10.54
C LEU A 140 -14.96 -4.53 11.90
N PRO A 141 -15.82 -5.45 12.29
CA PRO A 141 -16.50 -5.33 13.58
C PRO A 141 -15.50 -5.23 14.72
N LEU A 142 -15.74 -4.28 15.59
CA LEU A 142 -14.86 -4.06 16.73
C LEU A 142 -14.84 -5.23 17.69
N GLU A 143 -15.79 -6.10 17.58
CA GLU A 143 -15.90 -7.22 18.49
C GLU A 143 -14.66 -8.09 18.48
N ASN A 144 -14.06 -8.26 17.33
CA ASN A 144 -12.88 -9.11 17.24
C ASN A 144 -11.74 -8.57 18.05
N ASN A 145 -11.55 -7.27 18.02
CA ASN A 145 -10.48 -6.65 18.78
C ASN A 145 -10.71 -6.79 20.27
N LYS A 146 -11.94 -6.63 20.69
CA LYS A 146 -12.25 -6.75 22.11
C LYS A 146 -11.96 -8.13 22.62
N LYS A 147 -12.36 -9.13 21.88
CA LYS A 147 -12.15 -10.50 22.31
C LYS A 147 -10.68 -10.80 22.51
N ARG A 148 -9.89 -10.32 21.58
CA ARG A 148 -8.45 -10.58 21.66
C ARG A 148 -7.85 -9.94 22.89
N ASN A 149 -8.21 -8.71 23.15
CA ASN A 149 -7.68 -8.01 24.30
C ASN A 149 -8.07 -8.67 25.61
N GLU A 150 -9.31 -9.10 25.69
CA GLU A 150 -9.77 -9.77 26.90
C GLU A 150 -8.99 -11.05 27.14
N LYS A 151 -8.70 -11.78 26.07
CA LYS A 151 -7.96 -13.02 26.20
C LYS A 151 -6.57 -12.76 26.76
N GLU A 152 -5.92 -11.74 26.23
CA GLU A 152 -4.58 -11.42 26.69
C GLU A 152 -4.57 -11.03 28.15
N ASN A 153 -5.55 -10.25 28.53
CA ASN A 153 -5.62 -9.83 29.93
C ASN A 153 -5.80 -11.01 30.87
N GLU A 154 -6.63 -11.95 30.49
CA GLU A 154 -6.83 -13.12 31.30
C GLU A 154 -5.55 -13.92 31.48
N GLU A 155 -4.79 -14.06 30.41
CA GLU A 155 -3.55 -14.79 30.49
C GLU A 155 -2.55 -14.11 31.41
N GLU A 156 -2.52 -12.79 31.37
CA GLU A 156 -1.59 -12.07 32.22
C GLU A 156 -1.94 -12.23 33.72
N ASN A 157 -3.20 -12.34 34.01
CA ASN A 157 -3.62 -12.46 35.41
C ASN A 157 -3.27 -13.82 35.96
N HIS A 158 -2.97 -14.78 35.14
CA HIS A 158 -2.58 -16.08 35.62
C HIS A 158 -1.09 -16.17 35.76
#